data_99b4f36e72b7be8ceb0ecded5c7d0ff3
#
_entry.id   99b4f36e72b7be8ceb0ecded5c7d0ff3
#
_cell.length_a   1.000
_cell.length_b   1.000
_cell.length_c   1.000
_cell.angle_alpha   90.00
_cell.angle_beta   90.00
_cell.angle_gamma   90.00
#
_symmetry.space_group_name_H-M   'P 1'
#
loop_
_entity.id
_entity.type
_entity.pdbx_description
1 polymer ?
#
loop_
_entity_poly.entity_id
_entity_poly.type
_entity_poly.pdbx_seq_one_letter_code
_entity_poly.pdbx_strand_id
1 'polypeptide(L)' 'MWYLAGVGLLVVGAICAMVAGALVHDTAAANERRGLPWHEGIGGWALMGLAGLAVAVVGFVLASMAA' A
#
# COMPACT_ATOMS: atom_id res chain seq x y z
N MET A 1 -11.87 6.46 -21.33
CA MET A 1 -10.42 6.43 -21.14
C MET A 1 -10.01 6.74 -19.72
N TRP A 2 -10.47 7.85 -19.15
CA TRP A 2 -10.16 8.21 -17.78
C TRP A 2 -10.66 7.19 -16.75
N TYR A 3 -11.83 6.59 -17.02
CA TYR A 3 -12.38 5.55 -16.16
C TYR A 3 -11.42 4.36 -16.05
N LEU A 4 -10.90 3.89 -17.17
CA LEU A 4 -9.95 2.77 -17.18
C LEU A 4 -8.64 3.13 -16.48
N ALA A 5 -8.16 4.36 -16.66
CA ALA A 5 -6.98 4.83 -15.93
C ALA A 5 -7.21 4.85 -14.42
N GLY A 6 -8.38 5.34 -13.99
CA GLY A 6 -8.73 5.36 -12.58
C GLY A 6 -8.83 3.97 -11.97
N VAL A 7 -9.48 3.04 -12.68
CA VAL A 7 -9.58 1.64 -12.23
C VAL A 7 -8.20 0.98 -12.17
N GLY A 8 -7.35 1.22 -13.17
CA GLY A 8 -5.99 0.70 -13.19
C GLY A 8 -5.18 1.20 -12.00
N LEU A 9 -5.24 2.48 -11.70
CA LEU A 9 -4.55 3.08 -10.56
C LEU A 9 -5.09 2.51 -9.24
N LEU A 10 -6.39 2.33 -9.13
CA LEU A 10 -7.01 1.75 -7.94
C LEU A 10 -6.51 0.33 -7.70
N VAL A 11 -6.48 -0.50 -8.73
CA VAL A 11 -6.01 -1.89 -8.64
C VAL A 11 -4.53 -1.94 -8.28
N VAL A 12 -3.68 -1.18 -8.96
CA VAL A 12 -2.24 -1.14 -8.70
C VAL A 12 -1.98 -0.65 -7.27
N GLY A 13 -2.62 0.42 -6.86
CA GLY A 13 -2.47 0.98 -5.51
C GLY A 13 -2.92 0.00 -4.44
N ALA A 14 -4.03 -0.70 -4.65
CA ALA A 14 -4.53 -1.70 -3.71
C ALA A 14 -3.56 -2.89 -3.58
N ILE A 15 -3.02 -3.37 -4.71
CA ILE A 15 -2.02 -4.47 -4.69
C ILE A 15 -0.77 -4.03 -3.95
N CYS A 16 -0.24 -2.84 -4.23
CA CYS A 16 0.93 -2.31 -3.55
C CYS A 16 0.70 -2.18 -2.03
N ALA A 17 -0.46 -1.67 -1.64
CA ALA A 17 -0.82 -1.53 -0.23
C ALA A 17 -0.92 -2.89 0.47
N MET A 18 -1.51 -3.88 -0.18
CA MET A 18 -1.63 -5.24 0.38
C MET A 18 -0.26 -5.90 0.53
N VAL A 19 0.60 -5.80 -0.48
CA VAL A 19 1.95 -6.37 -0.42
C VAL A 19 2.76 -5.69 0.68
N ALA A 20 2.71 -4.36 0.75
CA ALA A 20 3.42 -3.62 1.79
C ALA A 20 2.90 -3.99 3.19
N GLY A 21 1.60 -4.13 3.36
CA GLY A 21 0.99 -4.56 4.63
C GLY A 21 1.46 -5.94 5.07
N ALA A 22 1.52 -6.90 4.14
CA ALA A 22 2.02 -8.23 4.42
C ALA A 22 3.50 -8.21 4.83
N LEU A 23 4.32 -7.42 4.12
CA LEU A 23 5.75 -7.29 4.43
C LEU A 23 5.98 -6.62 5.79
N VAL A 24 5.18 -5.61 6.13
CA VAL A 24 5.23 -4.97 7.45
C VAL A 24 4.91 -5.99 8.55
N HIS A 25 3.86 -6.78 8.35
CA HIS A 25 3.46 -7.81 9.31
C HIS A 25 4.57 -8.84 9.51
N ASP A 26 5.14 -9.36 8.42
CA ASP A 26 6.22 -10.36 8.48
C ASP A 26 7.47 -9.78 9.15
N THR A 27 7.83 -8.54 8.84
CA THR A 27 8.97 -7.86 9.44
C THR A 27 8.76 -7.67 10.95
N ALA A 28 7.56 -7.24 11.35
CA ALA A 28 7.23 -7.07 12.76
C ALA A 28 7.32 -8.40 13.51
N ALA A 29 6.80 -9.48 12.93
CA ALA A 29 6.89 -10.82 13.54
C ALA A 29 8.34 -11.29 13.66
N ALA A 30 9.16 -11.05 12.65
CA ALA A 30 10.59 -11.39 12.68
C ALA A 30 11.32 -10.57 13.75
N ASN A 31 11.02 -9.30 13.88
CA ASN A 31 11.61 -8.41 14.89
C ASN A 31 11.26 -8.90 16.30
N GLU A 32 10.03 -9.31 16.52
CA GLU A 32 9.58 -9.85 17.80
C GLU A 32 10.39 -11.09 18.18
N ARG A 33 10.62 -12.00 17.24
CA ARG A 33 11.43 -13.20 17.46
C ARG A 33 12.88 -12.89 17.80
N ARG A 34 13.41 -11.78 17.28
CA ARG A 34 14.79 -11.34 17.51
C ARG A 34 14.94 -10.45 18.75
N GLY A 35 13.84 -10.13 19.43
CA GLY A 35 13.83 -9.21 20.56
C GLY A 35 14.04 -7.75 20.16
N LEU A 36 13.79 -7.40 18.89
CA LEU A 36 13.89 -6.03 18.37
C LEU A 36 12.52 -5.34 18.48
N PRO A 37 12.48 -3.98 18.53
CA PRO A 37 11.22 -3.25 18.42
C PRO A 37 10.49 -3.61 17.12
N TRP A 38 9.18 -3.73 17.18
CA TRP A 38 8.38 -4.12 16.01
C TRP A 38 8.52 -3.17 14.81
N HIS A 39 8.82 -1.90 15.07
CA HIS A 39 8.94 -0.88 14.04
C HIS A 39 10.33 -0.83 13.38
N GLU A 40 11.27 -1.66 13.81
CA GLU A 40 12.62 -1.67 13.25
C GLU A 40 12.60 -2.17 11.80
N GLY A 41 13.12 -1.36 10.88
CA GLY A 41 13.18 -1.72 9.46
C GLY A 41 11.86 -1.63 8.71
N ILE A 42 10.78 -1.20 9.36
CA ILE A 42 9.45 -1.13 8.76
C ILE A 42 9.21 0.17 7.98
N GLY A 43 9.97 1.23 8.28
CA GLY A 43 9.74 2.56 7.72
C GLY A 43 9.60 2.58 6.19
N GLY A 44 10.47 1.87 5.47
CA GLY A 44 10.41 1.79 4.01
C GLY A 44 9.12 1.14 3.51
N TRP A 45 8.74 0.01 4.12
CA TRP A 45 7.51 -0.70 3.76
C TRP A 45 6.26 0.10 4.12
N ALA A 46 6.28 0.81 5.24
CA ALA A 46 5.17 1.67 5.64
C ALA A 46 4.97 2.81 4.65
N LEU A 47 6.06 3.45 4.19
CA LEU A 47 5.99 4.49 3.17
C LEU A 47 5.45 3.95 1.85
N MET A 48 5.87 2.76 1.43
CA MET A 48 5.36 2.09 0.23
C MET A 48 3.86 1.81 0.35
N GLY A 49 3.41 1.35 1.50
CA GLY A 49 1.99 1.10 1.76
C GLY A 49 1.17 2.38 1.70
N LEU A 50 1.66 3.46 2.29
CA LEU A 50 0.99 4.76 2.24
C LEU A 50 0.93 5.31 0.81
N ALA A 51 2.03 5.17 0.05
CA ALA A 51 2.06 5.57 -1.35
C ALA A 51 1.05 4.78 -2.18
N GLY A 52 0.98 3.47 -1.98
CA GLY A 52 0.00 2.61 -2.65
C GLY A 52 -1.43 3.00 -2.31
N LEU A 53 -1.69 3.31 -1.05
CA LEU A 53 -3.01 3.76 -0.61
C LEU A 53 -3.38 5.10 -1.25
N ALA A 54 -2.44 6.04 -1.31
CA ALA A 54 -2.66 7.33 -1.96
C ALA A 54 -2.97 7.16 -3.46
N VAL A 55 -2.24 6.30 -4.15
CA VAL A 55 -2.49 5.97 -5.57
C VAL A 55 -3.88 5.35 -5.73
N ALA A 56 -4.28 4.46 -4.84
CA ALA A 56 -5.60 3.83 -4.87
C ALA A 56 -6.72 4.87 -4.69
N VAL A 57 -6.56 5.80 -3.76
CA VAL A 57 -7.52 6.88 -3.53
C VAL A 57 -7.64 7.78 -4.76
N VAL A 58 -6.52 8.18 -5.35
CA VAL A 58 -6.51 8.98 -6.58
C VAL A 58 -7.22 8.24 -7.70
N GLY A 59 -6.94 6.95 -7.87
CA GLY A 59 -7.59 6.12 -8.88
C GLY A 59 -9.10 6.04 -8.67
N PHE A 60 -9.53 5.88 -7.42
CA PHE A 60 -10.95 5.86 -7.08
C PHE A 60 -11.64 7.19 -7.42
N VAL A 61 -11.03 8.30 -7.06
CA VAL A 61 -11.56 9.64 -7.37
C VAL A 61 -11.68 9.84 -8.88
N LEU A 62 -10.63 9.49 -9.64
CA LEU A 62 -10.65 9.60 -11.10
C LEU A 62 -11.76 8.76 -11.71
N ALA A 63 -11.92 7.51 -11.27
CA ALA A 63 -12.96 6.63 -11.76
C ALA A 63 -14.35 7.19 -11.42
N SER A 64 -14.54 7.72 -10.23
CA SER A 64 -15.80 8.33 -9.80
C SER A 64 -16.14 9.58 -10.62
N MET A 65 -15.15 10.39 -10.94
CA MET A 65 -15.35 11.61 -11.73
C MET A 65 -15.64 11.29 -13.19
N ALA A 66 -15.08 10.21 -13.70
CA ALA A 66 -15.26 9.80 -15.10
C ALA A 66 -16.58 9.02 -15.32
N ALA A 67 -17.15 8.51 -14.24
CA ALA A 67 -18.45 7.82 -14.31
C ALA A 67 -19.61 8.85 -14.33
#